data_caa8eba9cf807a04cf38fbfc1d2a9e30
#
_entry.id   caa8eba9cf807a04cf38fbfc1d2a9e30
#
_cell.length_a   1.000
_cell.length_b   1.000
_cell.length_c   1.000
_cell.angle_alpha   90.00
_cell.angle_beta   90.00
_cell.angle_gamma   90.00
#
_symmetry.space_group_name_H-M   'P 1'
#
loop_
_entity.id
_entity.type
_entity.pdbx_description
1 polymer ?
#
loop_
_entity_poly.entity_id
_entity_poly.type
_entity_poly.pdbx_seq_one_letter_code
_entity_poly.pdbx_strand_id
1 'polypeptide(L)'
;YRAVFKPFENKFKDKLVINEISNANPRSGDWIELYNSSLQDINIGGWVFRDSKHEFTLPSYVLKSGNYLVVCQDLLKFRRVFKHITNVIGSFNFGLSKTKESIELYSTDKSMVDKVYYELTPGDSLTTMALIMPQLDNSGTDYWKSLIGIGSPGELNPFVLNSSVEPADQKWIKMGAWAGLILVLLLGTFWWLSIRKQ
;
A
#
# COMPACT_ATOMS: atom_id res chain seq x y z
N TYR A 1 -34.64 26.66 11.13
CA TYR A 1 -34.06 25.36 10.68
C TYR A 1 -32.64 25.62 10.17
N ARG A 2 -31.63 24.98 10.77
CA ARG A 2 -30.24 25.04 10.34
C ARG A 2 -29.99 23.79 9.51
N ALA A 3 -29.82 23.94 8.20
CA ALA A 3 -29.42 22.81 7.35
C ALA A 3 -28.00 22.40 7.73
N VAL A 4 -27.82 21.16 8.20
CA VAL A 4 -26.50 20.57 8.44
C VAL A 4 -26.13 19.83 7.17
N PHE A 5 -25.24 20.42 6.36
CA PHE A 5 -24.62 19.72 5.25
C PHE A 5 -23.60 18.74 5.79
N LYS A 6 -23.86 17.44 5.70
CA LYS A 6 -22.80 16.43 5.80
C LYS A 6 -22.09 16.37 4.46
N PRO A 7 -20.75 16.46 4.42
CA PRO A 7 -20.02 16.22 3.19
C PRO A 7 -20.40 14.84 2.64
N PHE A 8 -20.63 14.77 1.33
CA PHE A 8 -20.86 13.49 0.66
C PHE A 8 -19.52 12.75 0.66
N GLU A 9 -19.41 11.69 1.43
CA GLU A 9 -18.23 10.84 1.47
C GLU A 9 -18.37 9.74 0.41
N ASN A 10 -17.34 9.60 -0.45
CA ASN A 10 -17.35 8.58 -1.47
C ASN A 10 -17.39 7.18 -0.83
N LYS A 11 -18.30 6.32 -1.29
CA LYS A 11 -18.48 4.95 -0.77
C LYS A 11 -17.25 4.05 -0.99
N PHE A 12 -16.33 4.43 -1.86
CA PHE A 12 -15.12 3.69 -2.19
C PHE A 12 -13.86 4.27 -1.50
N LYS A 13 -14.00 5.39 -0.78
CA LYS A 13 -12.91 5.94 0.02
C LYS A 13 -12.37 4.87 0.96
N ASP A 14 -11.05 4.80 1.10
CA ASP A 14 -10.31 3.81 1.88
C ASP A 14 -10.52 2.33 1.46
N LYS A 15 -11.30 2.09 0.40
CA LYS A 15 -11.54 0.76 -0.16
C LYS A 15 -10.75 0.50 -1.43
N LEU A 16 -10.51 1.54 -2.21
CA LEU A 16 -9.65 1.49 -3.38
C LEU A 16 -8.60 2.57 -3.21
N VAL A 17 -7.36 2.16 -3.12
CA VAL A 17 -6.24 3.03 -2.77
C VAL A 17 -5.14 2.99 -3.84
N ILE A 18 -4.45 4.12 -4.01
CA ILE A 18 -3.21 4.18 -4.76
C ILE A 18 -2.13 3.57 -3.87
N ASN A 19 -1.51 2.48 -4.32
CA ASN A 19 -0.63 1.63 -3.53
C ASN A 19 0.86 1.80 -3.88
N GLU A 20 1.17 2.05 -5.15
CA GLU A 20 2.54 2.27 -5.61
C GLU A 20 2.56 3.26 -6.78
N ILE A 21 3.63 4.07 -6.87
CA ILE A 21 3.82 5.09 -7.90
C ILE A 21 5.23 4.98 -8.45
N SER A 22 5.36 4.85 -9.77
CA SER A 22 6.62 4.88 -10.51
C SER A 22 6.58 6.05 -11.50
N ASN A 23 7.41 7.05 -11.26
CA ASN A 23 7.39 8.31 -12.01
C ASN A 23 8.71 8.63 -12.76
N ALA A 24 9.63 7.69 -12.83
CA ALA A 24 10.94 7.94 -13.42
C ALA A 24 11.58 6.70 -14.07
N ASN A 25 10.81 5.66 -14.33
CA ASN A 25 11.36 4.43 -14.90
C ASN A 25 11.46 4.50 -16.43
N PRO A 26 12.67 4.67 -17.01
CA PRO A 26 12.82 4.79 -18.45
C PRO A 26 12.54 3.49 -19.22
N ARG A 27 12.51 2.34 -18.51
CA ARG A 27 12.31 1.02 -19.13
C ARG A 27 10.83 0.68 -19.25
N SER A 28 10.06 0.87 -18.18
CA SER A 28 8.62 0.54 -18.14
C SER A 28 7.72 1.72 -18.50
N GLY A 29 8.24 2.94 -18.50
CA GLY A 29 7.44 4.16 -18.44
C GLY A 29 6.86 4.37 -17.04
N ASP A 30 6.11 5.45 -16.88
CA ASP A 30 5.46 5.79 -15.61
C ASP A 30 4.22 4.94 -15.39
N TRP A 31 3.92 4.64 -14.14
CA TRP A 31 2.73 3.88 -13.77
C TRP A 31 2.33 4.14 -12.34
N ILE A 32 1.06 3.92 -12.06
CA ILE A 32 0.50 3.83 -10.71
C ILE A 32 -0.11 2.45 -10.51
N GLU A 33 -0.15 2.01 -9.27
CA GLU A 33 -0.86 0.80 -8.89
C GLU A 33 -2.02 1.14 -7.97
N LEU A 34 -3.16 0.55 -8.26
CA LEU A 34 -4.37 0.59 -7.44
C LEU A 34 -4.54 -0.75 -6.72
N TYR A 35 -4.99 -0.71 -5.47
CA TYR A 35 -5.32 -1.89 -4.69
C TYR A 35 -6.76 -1.82 -4.19
N ASN A 36 -7.52 -2.90 -4.37
CA ASN A 36 -8.85 -3.03 -3.81
C ASN A 36 -8.80 -3.71 -2.44
N SER A 37 -8.80 -2.91 -1.37
CA SER A 37 -8.76 -3.40 0.02
C SER A 37 -10.13 -3.90 0.53
N SER A 38 -11.20 -3.72 -0.25
CA SER A 38 -12.54 -4.12 0.16
C SER A 38 -12.80 -5.62 -0.06
N LEU A 39 -13.86 -6.12 0.57
CA LEU A 39 -14.33 -7.51 0.39
C LEU A 39 -15.19 -7.71 -0.87
N GLN A 40 -15.32 -6.69 -1.72
CA GLN A 40 -16.18 -6.73 -2.91
C GLN A 40 -15.38 -6.32 -4.15
N ASP A 41 -15.77 -6.90 -5.29
CA ASP A 41 -15.28 -6.45 -6.59
C ASP A 41 -15.77 -5.03 -6.87
N ILE A 42 -14.90 -4.18 -7.42
CA ILE A 42 -15.22 -2.79 -7.76
C ILE A 42 -15.14 -2.61 -9.26
N ASN A 43 -16.24 -2.17 -9.88
CA ASN A 43 -16.21 -1.72 -11.27
C ASN A 43 -15.66 -0.29 -11.31
N ILE A 44 -14.47 -0.13 -11.90
CA ILE A 44 -13.75 1.13 -12.04
C ILE A 44 -13.83 1.71 -13.46
N GLY A 45 -14.59 1.10 -14.34
CA GLY A 45 -14.80 1.62 -15.70
C GLY A 45 -15.39 3.02 -15.69
N GLY A 46 -14.78 3.93 -16.46
CA GLY A 46 -15.19 5.32 -16.51
C GLY A 46 -14.72 6.20 -15.33
N TRP A 47 -13.96 5.64 -14.38
CA TRP A 47 -13.31 6.45 -13.36
C TRP A 47 -12.21 7.31 -13.97
N VAL A 48 -11.82 8.37 -13.29
CA VAL A 48 -10.81 9.30 -13.78
C VAL A 48 -9.61 9.32 -12.85
N PHE A 49 -8.47 8.95 -13.39
CA PHE A 49 -7.16 9.21 -12.82
C PHE A 49 -6.64 10.55 -13.39
N ARG A 50 -6.14 11.42 -12.53
CA ARG A 50 -5.59 12.70 -12.98
C ARG A 50 -4.43 13.19 -12.12
N ASP A 51 -3.62 14.02 -12.74
CA ASP A 51 -2.67 14.92 -12.09
C ASP A 51 -3.20 16.36 -12.08
N SER A 52 -2.36 17.35 -11.82
CA SER A 52 -2.73 18.77 -11.80
C SER A 52 -3.08 19.35 -13.18
N LYS A 53 -2.77 18.67 -14.30
CA LYS A 53 -2.87 19.19 -15.66
C LYS A 53 -3.57 18.23 -16.63
N HIS A 54 -3.55 16.96 -16.35
CA HIS A 54 -4.00 15.93 -17.28
C HIS A 54 -4.95 14.96 -16.57
N GLU A 55 -5.76 14.30 -17.39
CA GLU A 55 -6.66 13.26 -16.91
C GLU A 55 -6.66 12.06 -17.87
N PHE A 56 -6.93 10.88 -17.30
CA PHE A 56 -7.11 9.64 -18.02
C PHE A 56 -8.35 8.93 -17.51
N THR A 57 -9.30 8.69 -18.41
CA THR A 57 -10.49 7.90 -18.09
C THR A 57 -10.15 6.41 -18.18
N LEU A 58 -10.35 5.69 -17.08
CA LEU A 58 -10.09 4.26 -17.01
C LEU A 58 -11.04 3.50 -17.94
N PRO A 59 -10.55 2.54 -18.75
CA PRO A 59 -11.39 1.68 -19.55
C PRO A 59 -12.26 0.79 -18.66
N SER A 60 -13.23 0.09 -19.26
CA SER A 60 -14.08 -0.87 -18.54
C SER A 60 -13.19 -1.94 -17.88
N TYR A 61 -13.24 -2.00 -16.56
CA TYR A 61 -12.48 -2.96 -15.75
C TYR A 61 -13.16 -3.22 -14.42
N VAL A 62 -13.15 -4.48 -13.98
CA VAL A 62 -13.61 -4.89 -12.66
C VAL A 62 -12.41 -5.32 -11.84
N LEU A 63 -12.03 -4.49 -10.86
CA LEU A 63 -10.94 -4.80 -9.94
C LEU A 63 -11.46 -5.70 -8.82
N LYS A 64 -10.99 -6.94 -8.82
CA LYS A 64 -11.39 -7.96 -7.84
C LYS A 64 -10.97 -7.57 -6.42
N SER A 65 -11.75 -8.05 -5.45
CA SER A 65 -11.41 -7.94 -4.02
C SER A 65 -9.99 -8.48 -3.75
N GLY A 66 -9.19 -7.74 -3.00
CA GLY A 66 -7.83 -8.11 -2.63
C GLY A 66 -6.81 -8.09 -3.78
N ASN A 67 -7.16 -7.58 -4.97
CA ASN A 67 -6.28 -7.57 -6.12
C ASN A 67 -5.71 -6.18 -6.41
N TYR A 68 -4.63 -6.20 -7.19
CA TYR A 68 -3.93 -5.03 -7.71
C TYR A 68 -4.29 -4.78 -9.17
N LEU A 69 -4.17 -3.53 -9.60
CA LEU A 69 -4.27 -3.10 -11.00
C LEU A 69 -3.26 -2.02 -11.28
N VAL A 70 -2.43 -2.22 -12.28
CA VAL A 70 -1.54 -1.20 -12.77
C VAL A 70 -2.21 -0.36 -13.85
N VAL A 71 -2.08 0.97 -13.74
CA VAL A 71 -2.43 1.94 -14.79
C VAL A 71 -1.13 2.53 -15.30
N CYS A 72 -0.74 2.27 -16.55
CA CYS A 72 0.57 2.63 -17.07
C CYS A 72 0.50 3.63 -18.22
N GLN A 73 1.58 4.42 -18.35
CA GLN A 73 1.78 5.37 -19.43
C GLN A 73 2.00 4.69 -20.79
N ASP A 74 2.77 3.60 -20.80
CA ASP A 74 3.13 2.88 -22.01
C ASP A 74 2.99 1.37 -21.78
N LEU A 75 1.89 0.81 -22.27
CA LEU A 75 1.55 -0.59 -22.05
C LEU A 75 2.58 -1.54 -22.69
N LEU A 76 3.18 -1.15 -23.83
CA LEU A 76 4.19 -1.99 -24.50
C LEU A 76 5.50 -2.00 -23.70
N LYS A 77 5.96 -0.84 -23.23
CA LYS A 77 7.14 -0.76 -22.38
C LYS A 77 6.92 -1.50 -21.06
N PHE A 78 5.78 -1.27 -20.41
CA PHE A 78 5.44 -1.94 -19.16
C PHE A 78 5.51 -3.47 -19.31
N ARG A 79 4.83 -4.03 -20.29
CA ARG A 79 4.79 -5.48 -20.55
C ARG A 79 6.13 -6.10 -20.93
N ARG A 80 7.06 -5.33 -21.49
CA ARG A 80 8.43 -5.81 -21.76
C ARG A 80 9.23 -6.04 -20.47
N VAL A 81 9.00 -5.19 -19.48
CA VAL A 81 9.68 -5.27 -18.18
C VAL A 81 8.97 -6.26 -17.25
N PHE A 82 7.66 -6.14 -17.13
CA PHE A 82 6.83 -6.92 -16.21
C PHE A 82 5.97 -7.94 -16.98
N LYS A 83 6.64 -8.95 -17.56
CA LYS A 83 5.98 -9.92 -18.46
C LYS A 83 4.90 -10.78 -17.78
N HIS A 84 4.99 -10.96 -16.47
CA HIS A 84 4.08 -11.79 -15.69
C HIS A 84 2.85 -11.02 -15.17
N ILE A 85 2.86 -9.68 -15.25
CA ILE A 85 1.75 -8.86 -14.78
C ILE A 85 0.67 -8.78 -15.85
N THR A 86 -0.48 -9.36 -15.57
CA THR A 86 -1.64 -9.36 -16.47
C THR A 86 -2.67 -8.29 -16.12
N ASN A 87 -2.75 -7.90 -14.85
CA ASN A 87 -3.66 -6.87 -14.35
C ASN A 87 -3.09 -5.48 -14.63
N VAL A 88 -3.07 -5.10 -15.89
CA VAL A 88 -2.53 -3.80 -16.35
C VAL A 88 -3.41 -3.22 -17.43
N ILE A 89 -3.71 -1.93 -17.30
CA ILE A 89 -4.41 -1.11 -18.30
C ILE A 89 -3.57 0.11 -18.64
N GLY A 90 -3.82 0.70 -19.78
CA GLY A 90 -3.16 1.90 -20.29
C GLY A 90 -3.60 2.14 -21.72
N SER A 91 -3.02 3.10 -22.42
CA SER A 91 -1.91 3.94 -21.97
C SER A 91 -2.44 5.34 -21.71
N PHE A 92 -2.05 5.97 -20.61
CA PHE A 92 -2.26 7.40 -20.48
C PHE A 92 -1.17 8.17 -21.24
N ASN A 93 -1.51 9.36 -21.78
CA ASN A 93 -0.69 10.09 -22.76
C ASN A 93 0.16 11.22 -22.14
N PHE A 94 0.42 11.17 -20.85
CA PHE A 94 1.24 12.15 -20.12
C PHE A 94 2.25 11.43 -19.24
N GLY A 95 3.24 12.16 -18.71
CA GLY A 95 4.20 11.63 -17.74
C GLY A 95 3.88 12.14 -16.35
N LEU A 96 4.28 11.40 -15.34
CA LEU A 96 4.22 11.84 -13.94
C LEU A 96 5.43 12.74 -13.63
N SER A 97 5.25 13.72 -12.75
CA SER A 97 6.33 14.62 -12.34
C SER A 97 7.44 13.84 -11.62
N LYS A 98 8.69 14.15 -11.97
CA LYS A 98 9.86 13.52 -11.34
C LYS A 98 10.19 14.08 -9.97
N THR A 99 9.58 15.18 -9.57
CA THR A 99 9.91 15.87 -8.32
C THR A 99 8.74 15.92 -7.36
N LYS A 100 7.60 16.44 -7.79
CA LYS A 100 6.42 16.54 -6.92
C LYS A 100 5.15 16.60 -7.74
N GLU A 101 4.12 15.95 -7.24
CA GLU A 101 2.81 15.92 -7.88
C GLU A 101 1.72 15.48 -6.91
N SER A 102 0.48 15.84 -7.26
CA SER A 102 -0.73 15.29 -6.66
C SER A 102 -1.40 14.38 -7.66
N ILE A 103 -1.63 13.14 -7.28
CA ILE A 103 -2.36 12.14 -8.05
C ILE A 103 -3.71 11.94 -7.39
N GLU A 104 -4.77 12.00 -8.17
CA GLU A 104 -6.16 11.93 -7.69
C GLU A 104 -6.95 10.90 -8.49
N LEU A 105 -7.82 10.18 -7.81
CA LEU A 105 -8.74 9.20 -8.39
C LEU A 105 -10.17 9.59 -8.09
N TYR A 106 -11.00 9.65 -9.13
CA TYR A 106 -12.41 10.01 -9.05
C TYR A 106 -13.28 8.89 -9.58
N SER A 107 -14.40 8.63 -8.93
CA SER A 107 -15.44 7.74 -9.44
C SER A 107 -16.32 8.43 -10.49
N THR A 108 -17.19 7.67 -11.15
CA THR A 108 -18.06 8.17 -12.25
C THR A 108 -18.99 9.28 -11.82
N ASP A 109 -19.36 9.38 -10.55
CA ASP A 109 -20.15 10.46 -9.98
C ASP A 109 -19.34 11.74 -9.67
N LYS A 110 -18.06 11.75 -10.08
CA LYS A 110 -17.10 12.84 -9.88
C LYS A 110 -16.73 13.10 -8.41
N SER A 111 -17.02 12.17 -7.52
CA SER A 111 -16.54 12.25 -6.15
C SER A 111 -15.12 11.64 -6.04
N MET A 112 -14.27 12.27 -5.24
CA MET A 112 -12.91 11.85 -5.04
C MET A 112 -12.89 10.54 -4.22
N VAL A 113 -12.19 9.54 -4.75
CA VAL A 113 -12.00 8.24 -4.11
C VAL A 113 -10.73 8.23 -3.30
N ASP A 114 -9.63 8.70 -3.92
CA ASP A 114 -8.32 8.69 -3.32
C ASP A 114 -7.45 9.83 -3.85
N LYS A 115 -6.46 10.24 -3.05
CA LYS A 115 -5.52 11.29 -3.40
C LYS A 115 -4.20 11.08 -2.68
N VAL A 116 -3.12 11.11 -3.45
CA VAL A 116 -1.75 11.04 -2.95
C VAL A 116 -0.97 12.26 -3.43
N TYR A 117 -0.24 12.88 -2.52
CA TYR A 117 0.80 13.87 -2.86
C TYR A 117 2.17 13.28 -2.59
N TYR A 118 3.09 13.42 -3.53
CA TYR A 118 4.47 13.06 -3.32
C TYR A 118 5.42 14.23 -3.63
N GLU A 119 6.55 14.22 -2.94
CA GLU A 119 7.68 15.11 -3.19
C GLU A 119 8.96 14.29 -3.08
N LEU A 120 9.77 14.27 -4.14
CA LEU A 120 10.98 13.48 -4.26
C LEU A 120 12.20 14.39 -4.32
N THR A 121 13.28 13.97 -3.69
CA THR A 121 14.60 14.63 -3.82
C THR A 121 15.17 14.34 -5.21
N PRO A 122 15.63 15.36 -5.95
CA PRO A 122 16.28 15.16 -7.22
C PRO A 122 17.51 14.24 -7.07
N GLY A 123 17.58 13.20 -7.89
CA GLY A 123 18.68 12.22 -7.89
C GLY A 123 18.27 10.79 -7.60
N ASP A 124 17.08 10.54 -7.13
CA ASP A 124 16.55 9.20 -6.90
C ASP A 124 16.14 8.56 -8.24
N SER A 125 17.13 8.03 -8.94
CA SER A 125 16.89 7.28 -10.18
C SER A 125 16.48 5.84 -9.84
N LEU A 126 15.51 5.30 -10.57
CA LEU A 126 15.00 3.94 -10.40
C LEU A 126 14.49 3.65 -8.99
N THR A 127 13.63 4.53 -8.50
CA THR A 127 12.86 4.28 -7.29
C THR A 127 11.37 4.36 -7.60
N THR A 128 10.58 3.61 -6.86
CA THR A 128 9.15 3.79 -6.77
C THR A 128 8.79 4.26 -5.37
N MET A 129 7.64 4.87 -5.23
CA MET A 129 7.05 5.17 -3.92
C MET A 129 5.98 4.13 -3.65
N ALA A 130 6.15 3.37 -2.60
CA ALA A 130 5.26 2.29 -2.24
C ALA A 130 4.69 2.48 -0.83
N LEU A 131 3.39 2.24 -0.70
CA LEU A 131 2.69 2.27 0.57
C LEU A 131 3.14 1.07 1.42
N ILE A 132 3.47 1.29 2.69
CA ILE A 132 3.96 0.22 3.57
C ILE A 132 2.93 -0.90 3.69
N MET A 133 1.66 -0.53 3.84
CA MET A 133 0.54 -1.46 3.89
C MET A 133 -0.67 -0.82 3.19
N PRO A 134 -1.31 -1.51 2.24
CA PRO A 134 -2.40 -0.94 1.45
C PRO A 134 -3.68 -0.69 2.26
N GLN A 135 -3.75 -1.10 3.52
CA GLN A 135 -4.86 -0.82 4.44
C GLN A 135 -4.65 0.47 5.25
N LEU A 136 -3.48 1.10 5.14
CA LEU A 136 -3.20 2.35 5.82
C LEU A 136 -3.79 3.53 5.04
N ASP A 137 -4.09 4.60 5.77
CA ASP A 137 -4.42 5.89 5.16
C ASP A 137 -3.20 6.40 4.37
N ASN A 138 -3.32 6.42 3.05
CA ASN A 138 -2.26 6.82 2.15
C ASN A 138 -2.14 8.34 1.96
N SER A 139 -2.97 9.13 2.62
CA SER A 139 -2.87 10.60 2.63
C SER A 139 -1.67 11.10 3.45
N GLY A 140 -1.18 10.29 4.39
CA GLY A 140 -0.02 10.60 5.22
C GLY A 140 1.30 10.19 4.57
N THR A 141 2.31 11.06 4.64
CA THR A 141 3.66 10.78 4.09
C THR A 141 4.39 9.67 4.85
N ASP A 142 4.07 9.45 6.12
CA ASP A 142 4.77 8.50 6.99
C ASP A 142 4.61 7.04 6.56
N TYR A 143 3.54 6.73 5.84
CA TYR A 143 3.24 5.38 5.36
C TYR A 143 3.81 5.07 3.97
N TRP A 144 4.43 6.05 3.32
CA TRP A 144 5.09 5.88 2.04
C TRP A 144 6.59 5.69 2.21
N LYS A 145 7.16 4.75 1.45
CA LYS A 145 8.60 4.50 1.43
C LYS A 145 9.10 4.42 -0.01
N SER A 146 10.33 4.89 -0.20
CA SER A 146 11.04 4.67 -1.47
C SER A 146 11.49 3.22 -1.58
N LEU A 147 11.14 2.57 -2.68
CA LEU A 147 11.59 1.24 -3.04
C LEU A 147 12.63 1.36 -4.16
N ILE A 148 13.86 0.98 -3.87
CA ILE A 148 14.95 1.01 -4.86
C ILE A 148 14.70 -0.07 -5.92
N GLY A 149 14.73 0.31 -7.19
CA GLY A 149 14.53 -0.59 -8.32
C GLY A 149 13.32 -0.23 -9.16
N ILE A 150 12.75 -1.23 -9.79
CA ILE A 150 11.65 -1.07 -10.76
C ILE A 150 10.25 -1.16 -10.14
N GLY A 151 10.17 -1.39 -8.82
CA GLY A 151 8.92 -1.56 -8.09
C GLY A 151 8.46 -3.01 -7.97
N SER A 152 7.30 -3.18 -7.34
CA SER A 152 6.66 -4.47 -7.04
C SER A 152 5.23 -4.59 -7.58
N PRO A 153 4.96 -4.20 -8.86
CA PRO A 153 3.60 -4.17 -9.37
C PRO A 153 2.95 -5.55 -9.33
N GLY A 154 1.69 -5.60 -8.88
CA GLY A 154 0.89 -6.82 -8.79
C GLY A 154 1.16 -7.66 -7.54
N GLU A 155 2.03 -7.23 -6.65
CA GLU A 155 2.46 -7.95 -5.46
C GLU A 155 2.38 -7.08 -4.21
N LEU A 156 2.50 -7.70 -3.03
CA LEU A 156 2.68 -6.96 -1.79
C LEU A 156 3.97 -6.16 -1.82
N ASN A 157 3.89 -4.90 -1.41
CA ASN A 157 5.08 -4.08 -1.24
C ASN A 157 6.03 -4.73 -0.20
N PRO A 158 7.34 -4.81 -0.48
CA PRO A 158 8.28 -5.63 0.31
C PRO A 158 8.46 -5.17 1.76
N PHE A 159 7.96 -4.00 2.12
CA PHE A 159 8.02 -3.51 3.50
C PHE A 159 7.12 -4.29 4.46
N VAL A 160 6.03 -4.88 3.97
CA VAL A 160 5.12 -5.70 4.78
C VAL A 160 5.82 -6.94 5.31
N LEU A 161 6.72 -7.54 4.53
CA LEU A 161 7.45 -8.75 4.90
C LEU A 161 8.55 -8.48 5.94
N ASN A 162 9.06 -7.24 6.01
CA ASN A 162 10.10 -6.84 6.95
C ASN A 162 9.54 -6.18 8.23
N SER A 163 8.27 -5.83 8.25
CA SER A 163 7.57 -5.49 9.46
C SER A 163 7.20 -6.78 10.19
N SER A 164 8.19 -7.48 10.76
CA SER A 164 7.93 -8.42 11.84
C SER A 164 7.39 -7.60 13.01
N VAL A 165 6.12 -7.25 12.95
CA VAL A 165 5.32 -7.02 14.14
C VAL A 165 5.36 -8.37 14.84
N GLU A 166 6.25 -8.53 15.83
CA GLU A 166 6.11 -9.64 16.76
C GLU A 166 4.65 -9.57 17.23
N PRO A 167 3.81 -10.59 16.99
CA PRO A 167 2.45 -10.58 17.47
C PRO A 167 2.53 -10.24 18.97
N ALA A 168 1.69 -9.34 19.43
CA ALA A 168 1.67 -8.95 20.85
C ALA A 168 1.67 -10.16 21.78
N ASP A 169 1.09 -11.26 21.32
CA ASP A 169 1.02 -12.56 21.96
C ASP A 169 2.40 -13.22 22.20
N GLN A 170 3.36 -13.07 21.27
CA GLN A 170 4.69 -13.66 21.49
C GLN A 170 5.49 -12.96 22.59
N LYS A 171 5.23 -11.67 22.83
CA LYS A 171 5.86 -10.96 23.93
C LYS A 171 5.41 -11.50 25.29
N TRP A 172 4.14 -11.82 25.42
CA TRP A 172 3.58 -12.41 26.63
C TRP A 172 4.00 -13.87 26.82
N ILE A 173 4.08 -14.64 25.73
CA ILE A 173 4.57 -16.03 25.75
C ILE A 173 6.03 -16.09 26.20
N LYS A 174 6.92 -15.22 25.65
CA LYS A 174 8.31 -15.13 26.10
C LYS A 174 8.41 -14.69 27.57
N MET A 175 7.64 -13.68 27.98
CA MET A 175 7.61 -13.26 29.40
C MET A 175 7.07 -14.36 30.31
N GLY A 176 6.03 -15.09 29.92
CA GLY A 176 5.47 -16.22 30.66
C GLY A 176 6.47 -17.39 30.79
N ALA A 177 7.24 -17.70 29.74
CA ALA A 177 8.27 -18.73 29.76
C ALA A 177 9.40 -18.41 30.76
N TRP A 178 9.87 -17.15 30.78
CA TRP A 178 10.87 -16.70 31.77
C TRP A 178 10.34 -16.72 33.19
N ALA A 179 9.10 -16.30 33.42
CA ALA A 179 8.45 -16.36 34.75
C ALA A 179 8.29 -17.81 35.24
N GLY A 180 7.91 -18.74 34.34
CA GLY A 180 7.82 -20.16 34.65
C GLY A 180 9.17 -20.76 35.03
N LEU A 181 10.23 -20.42 34.32
CA LEU A 181 11.59 -20.91 34.59
C LEU A 181 12.12 -20.41 35.95
N ILE A 182 11.85 -19.16 36.30
CA ILE A 182 12.21 -18.61 37.61
C ILE A 182 11.44 -19.32 38.72
N LEU A 183 10.17 -19.62 38.54
CA LEU A 183 9.35 -20.32 39.53
C LEU A 183 9.86 -21.74 39.80
N VAL A 184 10.23 -22.47 38.75
CA VAL A 184 10.80 -23.83 38.86
C VAL A 184 12.15 -23.81 39.60
N LEU A 185 13.01 -22.83 39.34
CA LEU A 185 14.29 -22.66 40.04
C LEU A 185 14.07 -22.34 41.53
N LEU A 186 13.11 -21.47 41.86
CA LEU A 186 12.80 -21.12 43.26
C LEU A 186 12.21 -22.32 44.03
N LEU A 187 11.33 -23.11 43.42
CA LEU A 187 10.77 -24.30 44.05
C LEU A 187 11.83 -25.41 44.21
N GLY A 188 12.72 -25.57 43.24
CA GLY A 188 13.83 -26.51 43.30
C GLY A 188 14.81 -26.17 44.45
N THR A 189 15.14 -24.91 44.64
CA THR A 189 16.02 -24.46 45.72
C THR A 189 15.35 -24.62 47.10
N PHE A 190 14.04 -24.35 47.19
CA PHE A 190 13.29 -24.50 48.42
C PHE A 190 13.20 -25.98 48.85
N TRP A 191 12.97 -26.87 47.88
CA TRP A 191 12.94 -28.32 48.11
C TRP A 191 14.34 -28.85 48.52
N TRP A 192 15.42 -28.40 47.88
CA TRP A 192 16.78 -28.78 48.23
C TRP A 192 17.20 -28.32 49.62
N LEU A 193 16.78 -27.12 50.05
CA LEU A 193 17.00 -26.57 51.38
C LEU A 193 16.21 -27.32 52.47
N SER A 194 15.00 -27.83 52.13
CA SER A 194 14.18 -28.59 53.07
C SER A 194 14.72 -29.99 53.38
N ILE A 195 15.35 -30.64 52.37
CA ILE A 195 15.98 -31.96 52.55
C ILE A 195 17.27 -31.90 53.39
N ARG A 196 17.97 -30.76 53.41
CA ARG A 196 19.21 -30.59 54.20
C ARG A 196 18.97 -30.37 55.69
N LYS A 197 17.74 -30.19 56.12
CA LYS A 197 17.40 -29.93 57.55
C LYS A 197 16.86 -31.18 58.26
N GLN A 198 16.89 -32.33 57.65
CA GLN A 198 16.69 -33.64 58.26
C GLN A 198 18.04 -34.37 58.32
#